data_8fd411d5b98392ba3726a0f178ee4eb6
#
_entry.id   8fd411d5b98392ba3726a0f178ee4eb6
#
_cell.length_a   1.000
_cell.length_b   1.000
_cell.length_c   1.000
_cell.angle_alpha   90.00
_cell.angle_beta   90.00
_cell.angle_gamma   90.00
#
_symmetry.space_group_name_H-M   'P 1'
#
loop_
_entity.id
_entity.type
_entity.pdbx_description
1 polymer ?
#
loop_
_entity_poly.entity_id
_entity_poly.type
_entity_poly.pdbx_seq_one_letter_code
_entity_poly.pdbx_strand_id
1 'polypeptide(L)'
;MTSADDQKTTSAAASVPSQVDLKSILEEAQVMEVLDELDRELIGLKPVKQRIREIAAFLVVSRARAQIGLEAATPSLHMCFTGNPGTGKTTVAMKMATILHRLGYVRKGHVVSVTRDDLVGQYIGHTAPKTKEILKKAMGGVLFIDEAYYLYRPENERDYGQEAIEIMLQVMENNRDDLVVILAGYKDRMDTFFKSNPGMSSRIAHHIDFPDYQDQELLAIAKTMVGQMHYSLDDKAEKAMSEYISLRKQQPHFANARSVRN
;
A
#
# COMPACT_ATOMS: atom_id res chain seq x y z
N MET A 1 33.01 -27.51 58.64
CA MET A 1 32.05 -26.47 59.06
C MET A 1 32.22 -25.32 58.11
N THR A 2 31.30 -25.17 57.23
CA THR A 2 30.56 -23.98 56.80
C THR A 2 29.95 -24.23 55.43
N SER A 3 28.65 -24.20 55.48
CA SER A 3 27.73 -24.41 54.36
C SER A 3 27.87 -23.31 53.31
N ALA A 4 27.85 -23.68 52.02
CA ALA A 4 27.61 -22.77 50.92
C ALA A 4 26.13 -22.86 50.56
N ASP A 5 25.43 -21.73 50.70
CA ASP A 5 24.03 -21.51 50.35
C ASP A 5 23.90 -21.52 48.82
N ASP A 6 23.18 -22.51 48.29
CA ASP A 6 22.68 -22.56 46.91
C ASP A 6 21.46 -21.63 46.80
N GLN A 7 21.67 -20.40 46.35
CA GLN A 7 20.56 -19.56 45.86
C GLN A 7 20.15 -19.99 44.45
N LYS A 8 19.11 -20.83 44.38
CA LYS A 8 18.32 -21.09 43.21
C LYS A 8 17.59 -19.81 42.79
N THR A 9 18.12 -19.11 41.81
CA THR A 9 17.37 -18.11 41.05
C THR A 9 16.37 -18.82 40.15
N THR A 10 15.13 -18.94 40.61
CA THR A 10 13.98 -19.32 39.81
C THR A 10 13.64 -18.16 38.87
N SER A 11 14.11 -18.24 37.63
CA SER A 11 13.60 -17.44 36.53
C SER A 11 12.12 -17.81 36.33
N ALA A 12 11.23 -16.89 36.68
CA ALA A 12 9.81 -17.00 36.34
C ALA A 12 9.68 -16.92 34.83
N ALA A 13 9.53 -18.08 34.17
CA ALA A 13 9.09 -18.16 32.81
C ALA A 13 7.68 -17.55 32.74
N ALA A 14 7.55 -16.38 32.10
CA ALA A 14 6.26 -15.79 31.83
C ALA A 14 5.41 -16.83 31.09
N SER A 15 4.30 -17.24 31.67
CA SER A 15 3.38 -18.21 31.07
C SER A 15 2.81 -17.60 29.79
N VAL A 16 3.12 -18.20 28.65
CA VAL A 16 2.54 -17.83 27.36
C VAL A 16 1.02 -18.00 27.48
N PRO A 17 0.21 -16.97 27.18
CA PRO A 17 -1.23 -17.09 27.31
C PRO A 17 -1.75 -18.18 26.35
N SER A 18 -2.60 -19.06 26.87
CA SER A 18 -3.18 -20.17 26.10
C SER A 18 -4.31 -19.74 25.16
N GLN A 19 -4.80 -18.52 25.29
CA GLN A 19 -5.87 -17.94 24.49
C GLN A 19 -5.58 -16.46 24.23
N VAL A 20 -5.89 -16.01 23.03
CA VAL A 20 -5.82 -14.60 22.61
C VAL A 20 -7.19 -14.17 22.11
N ASP A 21 -7.65 -13.04 22.60
CA ASP A 21 -8.87 -12.42 22.11
C ASP A 21 -8.57 -11.55 20.88
N LEU A 22 -8.99 -12.02 19.72
CA LEU A 22 -8.85 -11.28 18.45
C LEU A 22 -9.57 -9.93 18.46
N LYS A 23 -10.67 -9.83 19.23
CA LYS A 23 -11.44 -8.61 19.33
C LYS A 23 -10.66 -7.53 20.06
N SER A 24 -9.94 -7.87 21.13
CA SER A 24 -9.09 -6.93 21.85
C SER A 24 -7.97 -6.37 20.96
N ILE A 25 -7.34 -7.20 20.12
CA ILE A 25 -6.31 -6.75 19.17
C ILE A 25 -6.88 -5.76 18.14
N LEU A 26 -8.08 -6.03 17.62
CA LEU A 26 -8.77 -5.14 16.67
C LEU A 26 -9.12 -3.79 17.31
N GLU A 27 -9.61 -3.81 18.55
CA GLU A 27 -10.01 -2.61 19.31
C GLU A 27 -8.77 -1.78 19.69
N GLU A 28 -7.73 -2.40 20.25
CA GLU A 28 -6.47 -1.72 20.59
C GLU A 28 -5.79 -1.08 19.39
N ALA A 29 -5.76 -1.77 18.26
CA ALA A 29 -5.16 -1.26 17.02
C ALA A 29 -6.07 -0.29 16.26
N GLN A 30 -7.32 -0.12 16.67
CA GLN A 30 -8.31 0.75 16.01
C GLN A 30 -8.41 0.52 14.50
N VAL A 31 -8.23 -0.73 14.06
CA VAL A 31 -8.22 -1.08 12.62
C VAL A 31 -9.58 -0.85 11.99
N MET A 32 -10.66 -1.12 12.75
CA MET A 32 -12.03 -0.92 12.26
C MET A 32 -12.30 0.53 11.91
N GLU A 33 -11.79 1.50 12.68
CA GLU A 33 -11.92 2.93 12.37
C GLU A 33 -11.32 3.29 11.02
N VAL A 34 -10.12 2.73 10.70
CA VAL A 34 -9.46 2.98 9.40
C VAL A 34 -10.24 2.35 8.26
N LEU A 35 -10.81 1.15 8.48
CA LEU A 35 -11.66 0.50 7.48
C LEU A 35 -12.97 1.25 7.24
N ASP A 36 -13.57 1.80 8.30
CA ASP A 36 -14.76 2.64 8.20
C ASP A 36 -14.47 3.99 7.52
N GLU A 37 -13.30 4.58 7.78
CA GLU A 37 -12.83 5.76 7.05
C GLU A 37 -12.61 5.44 5.56
N LEU A 38 -11.99 4.30 5.26
CA LEU A 38 -11.81 3.84 3.89
C LEU A 38 -13.17 3.71 3.16
N ASP A 39 -14.19 3.20 3.85
CA ASP A 39 -15.54 3.07 3.28
C ASP A 39 -16.22 4.41 3.02
N ARG A 40 -16.00 5.39 3.88
CA ARG A 40 -16.58 6.74 3.76
C ARG A 40 -15.86 7.58 2.70
N GLU A 41 -14.53 7.50 2.63
CA GLU A 41 -13.73 8.34 1.75
C GLU A 41 -13.70 7.83 0.30
N LEU A 42 -13.75 6.51 0.11
CA LEU A 42 -13.72 5.90 -1.21
C LEU A 42 -15.10 5.43 -1.63
N ILE A 43 -15.66 6.08 -2.63
CA ILE A 43 -16.89 5.64 -3.25
C ILE A 43 -16.59 4.40 -4.12
N GLY A 44 -17.49 3.42 -4.11
CA GLY A 44 -17.32 2.19 -4.90
C GLY A 44 -16.15 1.32 -4.45
N LEU A 45 -15.38 0.84 -5.41
CA LEU A 45 -14.18 0.02 -5.21
C LEU A 45 -14.38 -1.19 -4.27
N LYS A 46 -15.55 -1.83 -4.30
CA LYS A 46 -15.90 -2.96 -3.43
C LYS A 46 -14.84 -4.07 -3.41
N PRO A 47 -14.29 -4.52 -4.57
CA PRO A 47 -13.25 -5.56 -4.57
C PRO A 47 -11.96 -5.12 -3.85
N VAL A 48 -11.55 -3.86 -4.02
CA VAL A 48 -10.37 -3.29 -3.35
C VAL A 48 -10.58 -3.25 -1.84
N LYS A 49 -11.72 -2.71 -1.39
CA LYS A 49 -12.08 -2.65 0.03
C LYS A 49 -12.12 -4.03 0.68
N GLN A 50 -12.70 -5.00 -0.03
CA GLN A 50 -12.74 -6.39 0.44
C GLN A 50 -11.33 -6.95 0.60
N ARG A 51 -10.45 -6.73 -0.38
CA ARG A 51 -9.06 -7.20 -0.32
C ARG A 51 -8.27 -6.56 0.82
N ILE A 52 -8.49 -5.27 1.09
CA ILE A 52 -7.88 -4.58 2.23
C ILE A 52 -8.33 -5.20 3.56
N ARG A 53 -9.63 -5.51 3.71
CA ARG A 53 -10.16 -6.18 4.91
C ARG A 53 -9.56 -7.58 5.10
N GLU A 54 -9.41 -8.35 4.04
CA GLU A 54 -8.78 -9.67 4.08
C GLU A 54 -7.33 -9.59 4.55
N ILE A 55 -6.57 -8.63 4.01
CA ILE A 55 -5.19 -8.39 4.44
C ILE A 55 -5.15 -7.97 5.91
N ALA A 56 -5.99 -7.03 6.33
CA ALA A 56 -6.06 -6.60 7.72
C ALA A 56 -6.41 -7.76 8.67
N ALA A 57 -7.40 -8.59 8.32
CA ALA A 57 -7.77 -9.76 9.10
C ALA A 57 -6.61 -10.78 9.22
N PHE A 58 -5.91 -11.04 8.10
CA PHE A 58 -4.73 -11.90 8.09
C PHE A 58 -3.64 -11.38 9.03
N LEU A 59 -3.38 -10.07 9.02
CA LEU A 59 -2.38 -9.43 9.86
C LEU A 59 -2.74 -9.49 11.36
N VAL A 60 -4.02 -9.31 11.69
CA VAL A 60 -4.52 -9.46 13.07
C VAL A 60 -4.30 -10.89 13.57
N VAL A 61 -4.64 -11.89 12.76
CA VAL A 61 -4.42 -13.30 13.13
C VAL A 61 -2.92 -13.61 13.28
N SER A 62 -2.08 -13.09 12.38
CA SER A 62 -0.62 -13.26 12.47
C SER A 62 -0.05 -12.64 13.76
N ARG A 63 -0.51 -11.45 14.14
CA ARG A 63 -0.14 -10.79 15.40
C ARG A 63 -0.61 -11.61 16.63
N ALA A 64 -1.84 -12.12 16.60
CA ALA A 64 -2.37 -12.96 17.67
C ALA A 64 -1.53 -14.24 17.86
N ARG A 65 -1.14 -14.90 16.78
CA ARG A 65 -0.26 -16.08 16.82
C ARG A 65 1.08 -15.78 17.46
N ALA A 66 1.69 -14.65 17.11
CA ALA A 66 2.95 -14.21 17.70
C ALA A 66 2.83 -13.98 19.21
N GLN A 67 1.71 -13.46 19.71
CA GLN A 67 1.47 -13.24 21.15
C GLN A 67 1.42 -14.53 21.97
N ILE A 68 1.01 -15.65 21.39
CA ILE A 68 1.00 -16.98 22.04
C ILE A 68 2.23 -17.83 21.71
N GLY A 69 3.31 -17.19 21.24
CA GLY A 69 4.58 -17.87 20.98
C GLY A 69 4.56 -18.85 19.79
N LEU A 70 3.51 -18.81 18.97
CA LEU A 70 3.49 -19.54 17.71
C LEU A 70 4.31 -18.76 16.69
N GLU A 71 5.47 -19.28 16.31
CA GLU A 71 6.30 -18.71 15.26
C GLU A 71 5.45 -18.56 13.98
N ALA A 72 5.19 -17.33 13.61
CA ALA A 72 4.69 -16.99 12.29
C ALA A 72 5.86 -16.31 11.56
N ALA A 73 6.29 -16.89 10.44
CA ALA A 73 7.20 -16.16 9.55
C ALA A 73 6.57 -14.79 9.25
N THR A 74 7.35 -13.71 9.37
CA THR A 74 6.87 -12.38 9.02
C THR A 74 6.36 -12.41 7.56
N PRO A 75 5.07 -12.14 7.33
CA PRO A 75 4.53 -12.22 5.97
C PRO A 75 5.18 -11.14 5.10
N SER A 76 5.39 -11.44 3.83
CA SER A 76 5.73 -10.39 2.87
C SER A 76 4.54 -9.44 2.73
N LEU A 77 4.75 -8.16 2.99
CA LEU A 77 3.73 -7.12 2.97
C LEU A 77 3.84 -6.21 1.75
N HIS A 78 4.79 -6.51 0.86
CA HIS A 78 4.93 -5.74 -0.37
C HIS A 78 3.73 -5.98 -1.30
N MET A 79 3.27 -4.92 -1.97
CA MET A 79 2.02 -4.93 -2.73
C MET A 79 2.22 -4.37 -4.13
N CYS A 80 1.34 -4.77 -5.03
CA CYS A 80 1.18 -4.17 -6.35
C CYS A 80 -0.26 -3.68 -6.52
N PHE A 81 -0.43 -2.40 -6.87
CA PHE A 81 -1.72 -1.77 -7.15
C PHE A 81 -1.82 -1.50 -8.65
N THR A 82 -2.68 -2.23 -9.33
CA THR A 82 -2.88 -2.09 -10.77
C THR A 82 -4.19 -1.40 -11.09
N GLY A 83 -4.22 -0.60 -12.13
CA GLY A 83 -5.44 0.09 -12.59
C GLY A 83 -5.16 1.45 -13.23
N ASN A 84 -6.19 2.01 -13.85
CA ASN A 84 -6.13 3.28 -14.56
C ASN A 84 -5.90 4.48 -13.61
N PRO A 85 -5.48 5.65 -14.13
CA PRO A 85 -5.30 6.84 -13.32
C PRO A 85 -6.61 7.29 -12.66
N GLY A 86 -6.49 7.88 -11.47
CA GLY A 86 -7.65 8.43 -10.75
C GLY A 86 -8.58 7.38 -10.11
N THR A 87 -8.16 6.12 -9.99
CA THR A 87 -8.92 5.03 -9.34
C THR A 87 -8.70 4.92 -7.83
N GLY A 88 -7.90 5.82 -7.22
CA GLY A 88 -7.74 5.86 -5.75
C GLY A 88 -6.53 5.09 -5.20
N LYS A 89 -5.60 4.61 -6.02
CA LYS A 89 -4.42 3.83 -5.59
C LYS A 89 -3.62 4.49 -4.48
N THR A 90 -3.28 5.76 -4.63
CA THR A 90 -2.51 6.52 -3.62
C THR A 90 -3.27 6.68 -2.31
N THR A 91 -4.58 6.92 -2.37
CA THR A 91 -5.43 7.04 -1.17
C THR A 91 -5.45 5.73 -0.39
N VAL A 92 -5.62 4.60 -1.09
CA VAL A 92 -5.58 3.28 -0.47
C VAL A 92 -4.19 2.97 0.12
N ALA A 93 -3.10 3.37 -0.55
CA ALA A 93 -1.75 3.19 -0.01
C ALA A 93 -1.56 3.93 1.32
N MET A 94 -2.09 5.14 1.47
CA MET A 94 -2.06 5.88 2.75
C MET A 94 -2.85 5.16 3.84
N LYS A 95 -4.05 4.64 3.55
CA LYS A 95 -4.83 3.86 4.52
C LYS A 95 -4.14 2.55 4.91
N MET A 96 -3.52 1.86 3.95
CA MET A 96 -2.70 0.67 4.23
C MET A 96 -1.54 0.97 5.15
N ALA A 97 -0.82 2.08 4.94
CA ALA A 97 0.27 2.48 5.83
C ALA A 97 -0.23 2.70 7.27
N THR A 98 -1.40 3.30 7.44
CA THR A 98 -2.03 3.49 8.75
C THR A 98 -2.40 2.14 9.40
N ILE A 99 -2.99 1.21 8.66
CA ILE A 99 -3.34 -0.14 9.15
C ILE A 99 -2.06 -0.89 9.57
N LEU A 100 -1.04 -0.90 8.72
CA LEU A 100 0.24 -1.56 9.02
C LEU A 100 0.92 -0.99 10.26
N HIS A 101 0.87 0.34 10.43
CA HIS A 101 1.42 1.00 11.62
C HIS A 101 0.63 0.66 12.89
N ARG A 102 -0.69 0.76 12.86
CA ARG A 102 -1.55 0.44 14.01
C ARG A 102 -1.42 -1.03 14.44
N LEU A 103 -1.19 -1.92 13.49
CA LEU A 103 -0.92 -3.34 13.77
C LEU A 103 0.54 -3.62 14.14
N GLY A 104 1.43 -2.63 14.11
CA GLY A 104 2.83 -2.76 14.52
C GLY A 104 3.75 -3.43 13.49
N TYR A 105 3.32 -3.54 12.22
CA TYR A 105 4.14 -4.07 11.12
C TYR A 105 5.12 -3.05 10.54
N VAL A 106 4.89 -1.77 10.73
CA VAL A 106 5.83 -0.69 10.44
C VAL A 106 5.86 0.28 11.62
N ARG A 107 7.03 0.85 11.91
CA ARG A 107 7.22 1.73 13.08
C ARG A 107 6.52 3.09 12.94
N LYS A 108 6.33 3.53 11.70
CA LYS A 108 5.73 4.84 11.36
C LYS A 108 4.64 4.62 10.30
N GLY A 109 3.56 5.35 10.39
CA GLY A 109 2.46 5.27 9.42
C GLY A 109 2.63 6.21 8.21
N HIS A 110 3.85 6.65 7.87
CA HIS A 110 4.09 7.57 6.78
C HIS A 110 4.25 6.85 5.44
N VAL A 111 3.95 7.57 4.37
CA VAL A 111 4.13 7.13 2.99
C VAL A 111 5.09 8.07 2.29
N VAL A 112 6.13 7.51 1.68
CA VAL A 112 7.01 8.23 0.76
C VAL A 112 6.56 7.88 -0.66
N SER A 113 5.91 8.84 -1.33
CA SER A 113 5.41 8.66 -2.69
C SER A 113 6.44 9.20 -3.68
N VAL A 114 6.83 8.36 -4.63
CA VAL A 114 7.87 8.65 -5.61
C VAL A 114 7.51 8.13 -6.99
N THR A 115 8.21 8.64 -7.99
CA THR A 115 8.22 8.16 -9.36
C THR A 115 9.63 7.66 -9.73
N ARG A 116 9.79 7.16 -10.96
CA ARG A 116 11.12 6.80 -11.47
C ARG A 116 12.14 7.92 -11.28
N ASP A 117 11.76 9.16 -11.57
CA ASP A 117 12.70 10.29 -11.59
C ASP A 117 13.26 10.62 -10.19
N ASP A 118 12.58 10.19 -9.13
CA ASP A 118 13.04 10.31 -7.74
C ASP A 118 14.06 9.23 -7.37
N LEU A 119 14.08 8.10 -8.07
CA LEU A 119 14.91 6.93 -7.78
C LEU A 119 16.14 6.87 -8.69
N VAL A 120 15.96 7.17 -9.98
CA VAL A 120 16.98 6.98 -11.01
C VAL A 120 17.76 8.26 -11.26
N GLY A 121 19.09 8.16 -11.29
CA GLY A 121 19.99 9.26 -11.61
C GLY A 121 20.08 9.53 -13.12
N GLN A 122 20.49 10.74 -13.47
CA GLN A 122 20.70 11.14 -14.86
C GLN A 122 22.09 10.74 -15.39
N TYR A 123 23.06 10.51 -14.50
CA TYR A 123 24.43 10.18 -14.85
C TYR A 123 24.89 8.91 -14.14
N ILE A 124 25.95 8.30 -14.66
CA ILE A 124 26.61 7.13 -14.06
C ILE A 124 26.96 7.41 -12.59
N GLY A 125 26.63 6.47 -11.71
CA GLY A 125 26.91 6.56 -10.28
C GLY A 125 25.93 7.42 -9.46
N HIS A 126 24.94 8.06 -10.09
CA HIS A 126 23.96 8.88 -9.37
C HIS A 126 22.73 8.07 -8.89
N THR A 127 22.42 6.93 -9.49
CA THR A 127 21.24 6.12 -9.15
C THR A 127 21.35 5.51 -7.77
N ALA A 128 22.46 4.86 -7.44
CA ALA A 128 22.61 4.18 -6.16
C ALA A 128 22.45 5.13 -4.95
N PRO A 129 23.13 6.29 -4.85
CA PRO A 129 22.94 7.19 -3.72
C PRO A 129 21.51 7.75 -3.66
N LYS A 130 20.92 8.08 -4.80
CA LYS A 130 19.56 8.62 -4.89
C LYS A 130 18.51 7.61 -4.42
N THR A 131 18.58 6.37 -4.92
CA THR A 131 17.70 5.28 -4.50
C THR A 131 17.84 4.99 -3.01
N LYS A 132 19.08 4.91 -2.49
CA LYS A 132 19.33 4.67 -1.06
C LYS A 132 18.80 5.79 -0.17
N GLU A 133 18.87 7.04 -0.61
CA GLU A 133 18.30 8.19 0.14
C GLU A 133 16.77 8.07 0.26
N ILE A 134 16.09 7.75 -0.84
CA ILE A 134 14.63 7.55 -0.84
C ILE A 134 14.25 6.36 0.05
N LEU A 135 14.93 5.23 -0.08
CA LEU A 135 14.71 4.07 0.78
C LEU A 135 14.91 4.41 2.26
N LYS A 136 15.96 5.16 2.59
CA LYS A 136 16.19 5.64 3.97
C LYS A 136 15.05 6.52 4.49
N LYS A 137 14.49 7.40 3.64
CA LYS A 137 13.31 8.23 4.00
C LYS A 137 12.07 7.37 4.25
N ALA A 138 11.90 6.27 3.51
CA ALA A 138 10.75 5.36 3.63
C ALA A 138 10.86 4.36 4.78
N MET A 139 12.07 4.16 5.36
CA MET A 139 12.26 3.21 6.46
C MET A 139 11.35 3.51 7.64
N GLY A 140 10.78 2.46 8.18
CA GLY A 140 9.75 2.52 9.22
C GLY A 140 8.34 2.77 8.69
N GLY A 141 8.14 2.86 7.38
CA GLY A 141 6.86 3.16 6.75
C GLY A 141 6.66 2.47 5.41
N VAL A 142 6.02 3.18 4.49
CA VAL A 142 5.66 2.67 3.17
C VAL A 142 6.33 3.50 2.06
N LEU A 143 6.99 2.81 1.14
CA LEU A 143 7.45 3.39 -0.12
C LEU A 143 6.40 3.10 -1.21
N PHE A 144 5.74 4.14 -1.71
CA PHE A 144 4.80 4.05 -2.81
C PHE A 144 5.46 4.54 -4.10
N ILE A 145 5.59 3.65 -5.09
CA ILE A 145 6.21 3.97 -6.38
C ILE A 145 5.12 4.01 -7.43
N ASP A 146 4.78 5.21 -7.89
CA ASP A 146 3.80 5.36 -8.97
C ASP A 146 4.45 5.12 -10.33
N GLU A 147 3.69 4.52 -11.24
CA GLU A 147 4.15 4.12 -12.58
C GLU A 147 5.47 3.32 -12.55
N ALA A 148 5.55 2.35 -11.61
CA ALA A 148 6.76 1.59 -11.32
C ALA A 148 7.36 0.86 -12.54
N TYR A 149 6.55 0.53 -13.54
CA TYR A 149 7.02 -0.07 -14.78
C TYR A 149 8.03 0.79 -15.55
N TYR A 150 8.06 2.10 -15.34
CA TYR A 150 9.11 2.95 -15.92
C TYR A 150 10.51 2.71 -15.35
N LEU A 151 10.64 2.01 -14.24
CA LEU A 151 11.94 1.59 -13.72
C LEU A 151 12.67 0.60 -14.64
N TYR A 152 11.96 -0.07 -15.54
CA TYR A 152 12.52 -0.98 -16.52
C TYR A 152 12.23 -0.49 -17.94
N ARG A 153 13.28 -0.18 -18.70
CA ARG A 153 13.21 0.30 -20.09
C ARG A 153 14.17 -0.51 -20.96
N PRO A 154 13.72 -1.67 -21.46
CA PRO A 154 14.59 -2.59 -22.22
C PRO A 154 15.15 -1.99 -23.52
N GLU A 155 14.45 -0.99 -24.08
CA GLU A 155 14.87 -0.30 -25.30
C GLU A 155 16.05 0.66 -25.08
N ASN A 156 16.44 0.93 -23.86
CA ASN A 156 17.55 1.83 -23.53
C ASN A 156 18.67 1.10 -22.80
N GLU A 157 19.70 0.67 -23.54
CA GLU A 157 20.87 -0.02 -22.99
C GLU A 157 21.66 0.79 -21.93
N ARG A 158 21.45 2.12 -21.89
CA ARG A 158 22.05 3.01 -20.91
C ARG A 158 21.09 3.38 -19.78
N ASP A 159 20.06 2.58 -19.56
CA ASP A 159 19.10 2.84 -18.51
C ASP A 159 19.61 2.39 -17.13
N TYR A 160 19.62 3.32 -16.19
CA TYR A 160 20.08 3.07 -14.82
C TYR A 160 18.93 2.59 -13.89
N GLY A 161 17.74 2.32 -14.41
CA GLY A 161 16.61 1.84 -13.61
C GLY A 161 16.82 0.44 -13.06
N GLN A 162 17.56 -0.41 -13.78
CA GLN A 162 17.91 -1.75 -13.29
C GLN A 162 18.74 -1.68 -12.00
N GLU A 163 19.68 -0.75 -11.87
CA GLU A 163 20.46 -0.52 -10.64
C GLU A 163 19.52 -0.16 -9.46
N ALA A 164 18.51 0.69 -9.69
CA ALA A 164 17.53 1.02 -8.67
C ALA A 164 16.70 -0.20 -8.25
N ILE A 165 16.29 -1.05 -9.21
CA ILE A 165 15.55 -2.30 -8.93
C ILE A 165 16.39 -3.24 -8.06
N GLU A 166 17.66 -3.44 -8.38
CA GLU A 166 18.56 -4.33 -7.62
C GLU A 166 18.76 -3.86 -6.19
N ILE A 167 18.97 -2.55 -5.99
CA ILE A 167 19.08 -1.94 -4.64
C ILE A 167 17.77 -2.13 -3.87
N MET A 168 16.62 -1.91 -4.50
CA MET A 168 15.32 -2.10 -3.86
C MET A 168 15.12 -3.56 -3.45
N LEU A 169 15.43 -4.52 -4.34
CA LEU A 169 15.31 -5.96 -4.03
C LEU A 169 16.13 -6.35 -2.80
N GLN A 170 17.34 -5.84 -2.69
CA GLN A 170 18.21 -6.09 -1.53
C GLN A 170 17.61 -5.51 -0.24
N VAL A 171 17.10 -4.28 -0.30
CA VAL A 171 16.51 -3.61 0.88
C VAL A 171 15.18 -4.24 1.27
N MET A 172 14.33 -4.61 0.32
CA MET A 172 13.07 -5.33 0.57
C MET A 172 13.29 -6.66 1.30
N GLU A 173 14.36 -7.38 0.97
CA GLU A 173 14.70 -8.65 1.65
C GLU A 173 15.24 -8.41 3.06
N ASN A 174 16.20 -7.48 3.20
CA ASN A 174 16.92 -7.25 4.44
C ASN A 174 16.10 -6.47 5.49
N ASN A 175 15.09 -5.71 5.06
CA ASN A 175 14.32 -4.79 5.91
C ASN A 175 12.80 -5.05 5.81
N ARG A 176 12.38 -6.27 5.51
CA ARG A 176 10.96 -6.63 5.36
C ARG A 176 10.10 -6.35 6.60
N ASP A 177 10.74 -6.27 7.77
CA ASP A 177 10.09 -5.99 9.05
C ASP A 177 9.94 -4.48 9.34
N ASP A 178 10.48 -3.61 8.48
CA ASP A 178 10.52 -2.17 8.71
C ASP A 178 10.17 -1.32 7.46
N LEU A 179 10.05 -1.95 6.30
CA LEU A 179 9.72 -1.28 5.05
C LEU A 179 8.71 -2.08 4.24
N VAL A 180 7.62 -1.43 3.85
CA VAL A 180 6.68 -1.98 2.88
C VAL A 180 6.79 -1.20 1.57
N VAL A 181 6.92 -1.91 0.46
CA VAL A 181 6.95 -1.33 -0.88
C VAL A 181 5.61 -1.59 -1.57
N ILE A 182 5.00 -0.55 -2.10
CA ILE A 182 3.80 -0.61 -2.92
C ILE A 182 4.15 -0.10 -4.32
N LEU A 183 4.09 -0.98 -5.29
CA LEU A 183 4.28 -0.64 -6.70
C LEU A 183 2.92 -0.32 -7.31
N ALA A 184 2.80 0.78 -8.04
CA ALA A 184 1.55 1.14 -8.71
C ALA A 184 1.76 1.36 -10.21
N GLY A 185 0.75 1.04 -11.01
CA GLY A 185 0.80 1.28 -12.46
C GLY A 185 -0.36 0.66 -13.22
N TYR A 186 -0.30 0.79 -14.55
CA TYR A 186 -1.24 0.13 -15.46
C TYR A 186 -1.01 -1.38 -15.45
N LYS A 187 -2.09 -2.16 -15.45
CA LYS A 187 -2.04 -3.62 -15.35
C LYS A 187 -1.11 -4.25 -16.38
N ASP A 188 -1.34 -4.00 -17.66
CA ASP A 188 -0.58 -4.64 -18.74
C ASP A 188 0.92 -4.29 -18.68
N ARG A 189 1.24 -3.04 -18.28
CA ARG A 189 2.63 -2.59 -18.12
C ARG A 189 3.30 -3.20 -16.90
N MET A 190 2.56 -3.33 -15.79
CA MET A 190 3.07 -4.02 -14.59
C MET A 190 3.28 -5.51 -14.84
N ASP A 191 2.40 -6.18 -15.59
CA ASP A 191 2.58 -7.59 -15.99
C ASP A 191 3.87 -7.78 -16.81
N THR A 192 4.14 -6.86 -17.74
CA THR A 192 5.40 -6.85 -18.50
C THR A 192 6.62 -6.59 -17.61
N PHE A 193 6.51 -5.64 -16.69
CA PHE A 193 7.55 -5.32 -15.71
C PHE A 193 7.91 -6.54 -14.84
N PHE A 194 6.93 -7.27 -14.32
CA PHE A 194 7.15 -8.46 -13.50
C PHE A 194 7.73 -9.64 -14.30
N LYS A 195 7.32 -9.83 -15.55
CA LYS A 195 7.92 -10.85 -16.43
C LYS A 195 9.42 -10.60 -16.65
N SER A 196 9.82 -9.35 -16.78
CA SER A 196 11.21 -8.96 -16.95
C SER A 196 12.02 -8.92 -15.65
N ASN A 197 11.34 -8.87 -14.51
CA ASN A 197 11.96 -8.78 -13.18
C ASN A 197 11.39 -9.81 -12.21
N PRO A 198 11.71 -11.12 -12.39
CA PRO A 198 11.16 -12.20 -11.57
C PRO A 198 11.51 -12.08 -10.08
N GLY A 199 12.67 -11.47 -9.75
CA GLY A 199 13.04 -11.17 -8.37
C GLY A 199 12.08 -10.17 -7.69
N MET A 200 11.54 -9.20 -8.44
CA MET A 200 10.51 -8.29 -7.93
C MET A 200 9.18 -9.03 -7.78
N SER A 201 8.79 -9.82 -8.78
CA SER A 201 7.54 -10.60 -8.74
C SER A 201 7.47 -11.53 -7.53
N SER A 202 8.56 -12.21 -7.18
CA SER A 202 8.60 -13.16 -6.06
C SER A 202 8.46 -12.49 -4.67
N ARG A 203 8.72 -11.19 -4.55
CA ARG A 203 8.62 -10.44 -3.30
C ARG A 203 7.28 -9.75 -3.09
N ILE A 204 6.52 -9.56 -4.17
CA ILE A 204 5.19 -8.93 -4.10
C ILE A 204 4.15 -10.00 -3.78
N ALA A 205 3.66 -10.01 -2.53
CA ALA A 205 2.71 -11.03 -2.06
C ALA A 205 1.24 -10.67 -2.36
N HIS A 206 0.94 -9.37 -2.50
CA HIS A 206 -0.43 -8.91 -2.65
C HIS A 206 -0.59 -8.10 -3.94
N HIS A 207 -1.45 -8.60 -4.83
CA HIS A 207 -1.86 -7.89 -6.03
C HIS A 207 -3.30 -7.40 -5.85
N ILE A 208 -3.52 -6.10 -6.07
CA ILE A 208 -4.82 -5.45 -5.89
C ILE A 208 -5.16 -4.70 -7.17
N ASP A 209 -6.19 -5.16 -7.86
CA ASP A 209 -6.70 -4.52 -9.07
C ASP A 209 -7.72 -3.44 -8.71
N PHE A 210 -7.51 -2.24 -9.23
CA PHE A 210 -8.38 -1.09 -9.09
C PHE A 210 -9.21 -0.94 -10.37
N PRO A 211 -10.48 -1.36 -10.37
CA PRO A 211 -11.33 -1.22 -11.54
C PRO A 211 -11.68 0.25 -11.80
N ASP A 212 -12.04 0.54 -13.04
CA ASP A 212 -12.62 1.84 -13.38
C ASP A 212 -13.97 2.01 -12.68
N TYR A 213 -14.26 3.23 -12.28
CA TYR A 213 -15.53 3.59 -11.68
C TYR A 213 -16.68 3.47 -12.66
N GLN A 214 -17.84 3.04 -12.15
CA GLN A 214 -19.10 3.10 -12.87
C GLN A 214 -19.63 4.54 -12.92
N ASP A 215 -20.51 4.84 -13.86
CA ASP A 215 -21.05 6.20 -14.06
C ASP A 215 -21.72 6.74 -12.78
N GLN A 216 -22.47 5.89 -12.07
CA GLN A 216 -23.09 6.26 -10.79
C GLN A 216 -22.06 6.56 -9.70
N GLU A 217 -20.95 5.82 -9.67
CA GLU A 217 -19.86 6.05 -8.70
C GLU A 217 -19.14 7.37 -9.01
N LEU A 218 -18.91 7.67 -10.29
CA LEU A 218 -18.31 8.95 -10.73
C LEU A 218 -19.21 10.13 -10.39
N LEU A 219 -20.52 9.99 -10.56
CA LEU A 219 -21.49 11.02 -10.18
C LEU A 219 -21.48 11.24 -8.65
N ALA A 220 -21.43 10.17 -7.87
CA ALA A 220 -21.33 10.27 -6.43
C ALA A 220 -20.00 10.93 -5.99
N ILE A 221 -18.88 10.63 -6.66
CA ILE A 221 -17.59 11.30 -6.47
C ILE A 221 -17.71 12.81 -6.79
N ALA A 222 -18.36 13.17 -7.91
CA ALA A 222 -18.61 14.57 -8.28
C ALA A 222 -19.38 15.30 -7.20
N LYS A 223 -20.48 14.72 -6.71
CA LYS A 223 -21.29 15.28 -5.62
C LYS A 223 -20.46 15.51 -4.35
N THR A 224 -19.61 14.55 -3.98
CA THR A 224 -18.73 14.68 -2.82
C THR A 224 -17.74 15.83 -3.00
N MET A 225 -17.14 15.97 -4.18
CA MET A 225 -16.19 17.06 -4.49
C MET A 225 -16.89 18.44 -4.45
N VAL A 226 -18.07 18.52 -5.04
CA VAL A 226 -18.89 19.75 -5.03
C VAL A 226 -19.31 20.13 -3.60
N GLY A 227 -19.72 19.13 -2.79
CA GLY A 227 -20.05 19.32 -1.38
C GLY A 227 -18.86 19.81 -0.54
N GLN A 228 -17.65 19.35 -0.81
CA GLN A 228 -16.43 19.85 -0.16
C GLN A 228 -16.14 21.31 -0.48
N MET A 229 -16.64 21.83 -1.61
CA MET A 229 -16.57 23.24 -2.00
C MET A 229 -17.76 24.04 -1.47
N HIS A 230 -18.61 23.46 -0.62
CA HIS A 230 -19.85 24.04 -0.08
C HIS A 230 -20.91 24.35 -1.13
N TYR A 231 -20.93 23.61 -2.26
CA TYR A 231 -21.99 23.68 -3.27
C TYR A 231 -22.84 22.42 -3.24
N SER A 232 -24.03 22.49 -3.85
CA SER A 232 -24.91 21.36 -4.10
C SER A 232 -25.37 21.37 -5.57
N LEU A 233 -25.60 20.20 -6.14
CA LEU A 233 -26.19 20.07 -7.47
C LEU A 233 -27.70 19.95 -7.31
N ASP A 234 -28.46 20.75 -8.07
CA ASP A 234 -29.88 20.52 -8.26
C ASP A 234 -30.12 19.38 -9.27
N ASP A 235 -31.37 18.96 -9.44
CA ASP A 235 -31.73 17.84 -10.32
C ASP A 235 -31.29 18.06 -11.79
N LYS A 236 -31.31 19.32 -12.26
CA LYS A 236 -30.88 19.66 -13.62
C LYS A 236 -29.37 19.57 -13.77
N ALA A 237 -28.63 20.09 -12.81
CA ALA A 237 -27.17 20.02 -12.78
C ALA A 237 -26.69 18.58 -12.61
N GLU A 238 -27.36 17.77 -11.78
CA GLU A 238 -27.06 16.35 -11.62
C GLU A 238 -27.24 15.58 -12.93
N LYS A 239 -28.34 15.82 -13.66
CA LYS A 239 -28.59 15.21 -14.96
C LYS A 239 -27.52 15.61 -15.98
N ALA A 240 -27.20 16.91 -16.07
CA ALA A 240 -26.16 17.41 -16.97
C ALA A 240 -24.79 16.82 -16.63
N MET A 241 -24.43 16.69 -15.34
CA MET A 241 -23.18 16.06 -14.89
C MET A 241 -23.15 14.57 -15.28
N SER A 242 -24.25 13.84 -15.12
CA SER A 242 -24.35 12.44 -15.53
C SER A 242 -24.14 12.26 -17.02
N GLU A 243 -24.77 13.09 -17.84
CA GLU A 243 -24.58 13.10 -19.30
C GLU A 243 -23.12 13.45 -19.67
N TYR A 244 -22.53 14.44 -19.04
CA TYR A 244 -21.11 14.80 -19.23
C TYR A 244 -20.18 13.65 -18.89
N ILE A 245 -20.36 12.97 -17.74
CA ILE A 245 -19.55 11.82 -17.33
C ILE A 245 -19.62 10.71 -18.37
N SER A 246 -20.82 10.36 -18.85
CA SER A 246 -21.02 9.30 -19.85
C SER A 246 -20.31 9.62 -21.17
N LEU A 247 -20.38 10.88 -21.62
CA LEU A 247 -19.67 11.34 -22.82
C LEU A 247 -18.15 11.38 -22.61
N ARG A 248 -17.70 11.86 -21.48
CA ARG A 248 -16.26 11.99 -21.14
C ARG A 248 -15.59 10.64 -21.01
N LYS A 249 -16.30 9.64 -20.50
CA LYS A 249 -15.81 8.26 -20.36
C LYS A 249 -15.48 7.60 -21.71
N GLN A 250 -16.17 8.00 -22.76
CA GLN A 250 -15.93 7.51 -24.13
C GLN A 250 -14.75 8.20 -24.83
N GLN A 251 -14.23 9.29 -24.27
CA GLN A 251 -13.14 10.04 -24.86
C GLN A 251 -11.76 9.47 -24.46
N PRO A 252 -10.73 9.64 -25.32
CA PRO A 252 -9.38 9.26 -24.96
C PRO A 252 -8.89 10.00 -23.72
N HIS A 253 -7.94 9.36 -23.01
CA HIS A 253 -7.35 9.89 -21.79
C HIS A 253 -8.34 10.12 -20.63
N PHE A 254 -9.43 9.36 -20.59
CA PHE A 254 -10.28 9.32 -19.42
C PHE A 254 -9.51 8.80 -18.21
N ALA A 255 -9.58 9.50 -17.10
CA ALA A 255 -8.80 9.23 -15.88
C ALA A 255 -9.68 9.21 -14.62
N ASN A 256 -10.83 8.55 -14.72
CA ASN A 256 -11.72 8.32 -13.57
C ASN A 256 -11.99 9.59 -12.73
N ALA A 257 -11.85 9.54 -11.41
CA ALA A 257 -12.08 10.66 -10.51
C ALA A 257 -11.24 11.91 -10.85
N ARG A 258 -10.07 11.76 -11.49
CA ARG A 258 -9.25 12.90 -11.94
C ARG A 258 -9.94 13.65 -13.08
N SER A 259 -10.61 12.94 -13.99
CA SER A 259 -11.39 13.57 -15.08
C SER A 259 -12.65 14.27 -14.58
N VAL A 260 -13.20 13.84 -13.46
CA VAL A 260 -14.37 14.48 -12.82
C VAL A 260 -13.95 15.75 -12.09
N ARG A 261 -12.73 15.80 -11.54
CA ARG A 261 -12.19 16.96 -10.82
C ARG A 261 -11.89 18.15 -11.74
N ASN A 262 -11.45 17.89 -12.99
CA ASN A 262 -11.09 18.91 -13.99
C ASN A 262 -12.31 19.43 -14.77
#